data_44eafe6516ad52d73d8637c4a8206651
#
_entry.id   44eafe6516ad52d73d8637c4a8206651
#
_cell.length_a   1.000
_cell.length_b   1.000
_cell.length_c   1.000
_cell.angle_alpha   90.00
_cell.angle_beta   90.00
_cell.angle_gamma   90.00
#
_symmetry.space_group_name_H-M   'P 1'
#
loop_
_entity.id
_entity.type
_entity.pdbx_description
1 polymer ?
#
loop_
_entity_poly.entity_id
_entity_poly.type
_entity_poly.pdbx_seq_one_letter_code
_entity_poly.pdbx_strand_id
1 'polypeptide(L)'
;MKVKSWSIVLGGCVSVVLALGLFKYNQIQAAIAFGASFPEPMESVELAIAKQVNWQKTVMATGEVVAKSSVNLSNELAGRIKEVGFQPGAQVSKGQLLVRFDIAEEIAQRDAAMANATIAKLLLERNTTLAKNGVTSTEALDNAKAQFNAASARVAALDATIAKKTLLAPFDASTGLHELKQGQYLPAGNVITRLIGIDIKIWVDFSLPQQQASLAVGNSMSLMGYPKSGAVVIARDSWVDSQSRNVRYRAEANVSDSLLPGSFVRVSVPIGKISRLIQVPASAIRYDAMGANVYVLNPSEEGADAPERASRRAVELGSENDQKVLVLSGLKVGERVAANGSFKLRENILVNAVVIDSVLEATASLME
;
A
#
# COMPACT_ATOMS: atom_id res chain seq x y z
N MET A 1 41.69 -85.47 62.43
CA MET A 1 40.90 -85.61 61.17
C MET A 1 39.76 -84.62 61.07
N LYS A 2 39.95 -83.31 61.12
CA LYS A 2 38.81 -82.34 60.96
C LYS A 2 39.07 -81.16 59.95
N VAL A 3 40.22 -81.09 59.33
CA VAL A 3 40.57 -79.97 58.38
C VAL A 3 40.18 -80.34 56.95
N LYS A 4 40.11 -81.58 56.54
CA LYS A 4 39.79 -82.04 55.19
C LYS A 4 38.30 -81.84 54.82
N SER A 5 37.38 -81.82 55.75
CA SER A 5 35.95 -81.66 55.54
C SER A 5 35.59 -80.17 55.35
N TRP A 6 36.33 -79.24 55.94
CA TRP A 6 36.07 -77.78 55.84
C TRP A 6 36.50 -77.21 54.48
N SER A 7 37.59 -77.74 53.92
CA SER A 7 38.05 -77.36 52.59
C SER A 7 37.07 -77.75 51.47
N ILE A 8 36.40 -78.92 51.62
CA ILE A 8 35.39 -79.35 50.69
C ILE A 8 34.12 -78.47 50.75
N VAL A 9 33.69 -78.07 51.94
CA VAL A 9 32.55 -77.13 52.11
C VAL A 9 32.87 -75.75 51.62
N LEU A 10 34.13 -75.24 51.86
CA LEU A 10 34.56 -73.94 51.35
C LEU A 10 34.66 -73.97 49.79
N GLY A 11 35.14 -75.05 49.18
CA GLY A 11 35.18 -75.23 47.73
C GLY A 11 33.80 -75.27 47.12
N GLY A 12 32.82 -75.95 47.80
CA GLY A 12 31.44 -75.98 47.39
C GLY A 12 30.77 -74.57 47.44
N CYS A 13 31.00 -73.80 48.50
CA CYS A 13 30.51 -72.45 48.60
C CYS A 13 31.12 -71.53 47.51
N VAL A 14 32.41 -71.62 47.25
CA VAL A 14 33.06 -70.86 46.18
C VAL A 14 32.50 -71.22 44.80
N SER A 15 32.29 -72.56 44.56
CA SER A 15 31.69 -73.04 43.31
C SER A 15 30.24 -72.50 43.11
N VAL A 16 29.43 -72.48 44.17
CA VAL A 16 28.07 -71.96 44.12
C VAL A 16 28.06 -70.41 43.87
N VAL A 17 28.98 -69.69 44.52
CA VAL A 17 29.07 -68.22 44.28
C VAL A 17 29.53 -67.93 42.85
N LEU A 18 30.53 -68.71 42.33
CA LEU A 18 30.96 -68.58 40.93
C LEU A 18 29.86 -68.95 39.94
N ALA A 19 29.08 -69.99 40.19
CA ALA A 19 27.97 -70.39 39.35
C ALA A 19 26.86 -69.34 39.40
N LEU A 20 26.49 -68.77 40.54
CA LEU A 20 25.55 -67.64 40.68
C LEU A 20 26.09 -66.36 40.04
N GLY A 21 27.37 -66.07 40.14
CA GLY A 21 28.00 -64.94 39.46
C GLY A 21 27.94 -65.08 37.94
N LEU A 22 28.25 -66.26 37.40
CA LEU A 22 28.15 -66.56 35.96
C LEU A 22 26.67 -66.52 35.49
N PHE A 23 25.75 -67.03 36.26
CA PHE A 23 24.34 -66.97 35.96
C PHE A 23 23.85 -65.51 35.94
N LYS A 24 24.19 -64.72 36.95
CA LYS A 24 23.85 -63.29 36.98
C LYS A 24 24.50 -62.49 35.88
N TYR A 25 25.75 -62.76 35.54
CA TYR A 25 26.47 -62.15 34.42
C TYR A 25 25.75 -62.42 33.09
N ASN A 26 25.39 -63.71 32.81
CA ASN A 26 24.63 -64.05 31.61
C ASN A 26 23.23 -63.42 31.61
N GLN A 27 22.55 -63.36 32.75
CA GLN A 27 21.26 -62.70 32.89
C GLN A 27 21.33 -61.19 32.60
N ILE A 28 22.39 -60.54 33.08
CA ILE A 28 22.62 -59.12 32.82
C ILE A 28 22.95 -58.89 31.35
N GLN A 29 23.84 -59.71 30.76
CA GLN A 29 24.15 -59.63 29.32
C GLN A 29 22.91 -59.88 28.44
N ALA A 30 22.08 -60.85 28.78
CA ALA A 30 20.82 -61.10 28.08
C ALA A 30 19.82 -59.95 28.21
N ALA A 31 19.76 -59.32 29.40
CA ALA A 31 18.89 -58.14 29.62
C ALA A 31 19.40 -56.88 28.84
N ILE A 32 20.71 -56.67 28.75
CA ILE A 32 21.32 -55.61 27.94
C ILE A 32 21.09 -55.89 26.46
N ALA A 33 21.29 -57.10 25.97
CA ALA A 33 21.02 -57.50 24.59
C ALA A 33 19.51 -57.37 24.23
N PHE A 34 18.64 -57.74 25.15
CA PHE A 34 17.20 -57.58 24.97
C PHE A 34 16.80 -56.10 24.95
N GLY A 35 17.38 -55.28 25.83
CA GLY A 35 17.14 -53.82 25.81
C GLY A 35 17.66 -53.13 24.53
N ALA A 36 18.79 -53.64 23.98
CA ALA A 36 19.36 -53.15 22.74
C ALA A 36 18.56 -53.57 21.47
N SER A 37 17.70 -54.60 21.58
CA SER A 37 16.85 -55.09 20.45
C SER A 37 15.54 -54.31 20.24
N PHE A 38 15.18 -53.41 21.18
CA PHE A 38 14.03 -52.52 20.93
C PHE A 38 14.45 -51.42 19.97
N PRO A 39 13.73 -51.23 18.85
CA PRO A 39 14.01 -50.11 17.97
C PRO A 39 13.80 -48.77 18.74
N GLU A 40 14.72 -47.85 18.56
CA GLU A 40 14.60 -46.52 19.14
C GLU A 40 13.23 -45.92 18.74
N PRO A 41 12.51 -45.30 19.67
CA PRO A 41 11.25 -44.66 19.34
C PRO A 41 11.46 -43.59 18.28
N MET A 42 10.68 -43.67 17.20
CA MET A 42 10.73 -42.74 16.07
C MET A 42 9.45 -41.96 15.99
N GLU A 43 9.54 -40.66 15.83
CA GLU A 43 8.37 -39.78 15.67
C GLU A 43 8.24 -39.29 14.22
N SER A 44 7.02 -39.28 13.71
CA SER A 44 6.73 -38.74 12.39
C SER A 44 6.37 -37.28 12.49
N VAL A 45 7.05 -36.45 11.69
CA VAL A 45 6.82 -35.00 11.61
C VAL A 45 6.80 -34.52 10.16
N GLU A 46 6.13 -33.42 9.93
CA GLU A 46 6.17 -32.72 8.65
C GLU A 46 7.50 -31.98 8.52
N LEU A 47 8.13 -32.12 7.34
CA LEU A 47 9.35 -31.42 7.01
C LEU A 47 9.06 -30.05 6.41
N ALA A 48 9.71 -29.02 6.89
CA ALA A 48 9.82 -27.74 6.23
C ALA A 48 11.28 -27.40 5.94
N ILE A 49 11.52 -26.70 4.84
CA ILE A 49 12.85 -26.22 4.46
C ILE A 49 12.93 -24.72 4.78
N ALA A 50 13.98 -24.33 5.47
CA ALA A 50 14.27 -22.93 5.77
C ALA A 50 14.59 -22.16 4.48
N LYS A 51 13.62 -21.38 3.98
CA LYS A 51 13.73 -20.65 2.71
C LYS A 51 14.22 -19.23 2.94
N GLN A 52 15.15 -18.76 2.10
CA GLN A 52 15.55 -17.37 2.11
C GLN A 52 14.49 -16.52 1.41
N VAL A 53 14.09 -15.42 2.05
CA VAL A 53 13.15 -14.45 1.49
C VAL A 53 13.71 -13.04 1.58
N ASN A 54 13.43 -12.23 0.60
CA ASN A 54 13.67 -10.80 0.67
C ASN A 54 12.55 -10.17 1.49
N TRP A 55 12.90 -9.65 2.65
CA TRP A 55 11.95 -9.01 3.53
C TRP A 55 12.29 -7.54 3.74
N GLN A 56 11.27 -6.73 3.77
CA GLN A 56 11.38 -5.32 4.08
C GLN A 56 10.35 -4.96 5.13
N LYS A 57 10.76 -4.25 6.15
CA LYS A 57 9.85 -3.78 7.20
C LYS A 57 8.77 -2.90 6.57
N THR A 58 7.52 -3.15 6.91
CA THR A 58 6.39 -2.32 6.50
C THR A 58 5.80 -1.57 7.68
N VAL A 59 5.31 -0.38 7.44
CA VAL A 59 4.57 0.42 8.40
C VAL A 59 3.19 0.71 7.83
N MET A 60 2.19 0.58 8.69
CA MET A 60 0.83 0.93 8.36
C MET A 60 0.60 2.41 8.64
N ALA A 61 0.06 3.12 7.66
CA ALA A 61 -0.39 4.49 7.81
C ALA A 61 -1.83 4.63 7.29
N THR A 62 -2.51 5.69 7.71
CA THR A 62 -3.79 6.08 7.13
C THR A 62 -3.54 7.14 6.08
N GLY A 63 -4.06 6.90 4.88
CA GLY A 63 -4.03 7.85 3.78
C GLY A 63 -5.42 8.38 3.48
N GLU A 64 -5.49 9.61 3.00
CA GLU A 64 -6.69 10.25 2.46
C GLU A 64 -6.64 10.17 0.93
N VAL A 65 -7.74 9.75 0.34
CA VAL A 65 -7.90 9.71 -1.12
C VAL A 65 -8.25 11.10 -1.62
N VAL A 66 -7.45 11.63 -2.54
CA VAL A 66 -7.59 12.99 -3.09
C VAL A 66 -7.77 12.89 -4.60
N ALA A 67 -8.78 13.59 -5.13
CA ALA A 67 -8.93 13.70 -6.58
C ALA A 67 -7.78 14.50 -7.18
N LYS A 68 -7.28 14.07 -8.34
CA LYS A 68 -6.22 14.79 -9.06
C LYS A 68 -6.72 16.16 -9.53
N SER A 69 -7.95 16.22 -10.00
CA SER A 69 -8.64 17.43 -10.44
C SER A 69 -9.89 17.63 -9.59
N SER A 70 -9.96 18.68 -8.79
CA SER A 70 -11.12 19.03 -7.98
C SER A 70 -11.22 20.53 -7.83
N VAL A 71 -12.43 21.07 -8.01
CA VAL A 71 -12.71 22.49 -7.81
C VAL A 71 -14.11 22.69 -7.21
N ASN A 72 -14.23 23.59 -6.25
CA ASN A 72 -15.51 24.12 -5.82
C ASN A 72 -15.87 25.26 -6.79
N LEU A 73 -16.81 25.00 -7.71
CA LEU A 73 -17.28 26.00 -8.66
C LEU A 73 -18.15 27.01 -7.92
N SER A 74 -17.79 28.28 -8.00
CA SER A 74 -18.55 29.39 -7.43
C SER A 74 -18.77 30.47 -8.50
N ASN A 75 -19.84 31.27 -8.35
CA ASN A 75 -20.08 32.41 -9.21
C ASN A 75 -19.26 33.63 -8.75
N GLU A 76 -18.59 34.31 -9.67
CA GLU A 76 -17.86 35.53 -9.39
C GLU A 76 -18.76 36.75 -9.23
N LEU A 77 -19.89 36.80 -9.95
CA LEU A 77 -20.82 37.90 -9.96
C LEU A 77 -22.20 37.44 -9.50
N ALA A 78 -22.91 38.32 -8.81
CA ALA A 78 -24.28 38.08 -8.41
C ALA A 78 -25.22 38.10 -9.63
N GLY A 79 -26.31 37.34 -9.54
CA GLY A 79 -27.33 37.33 -10.60
C GLY A 79 -28.45 36.35 -10.36
N ARG A 80 -29.46 36.43 -11.25
CA ARG A 80 -30.57 35.48 -11.29
C ARG A 80 -30.26 34.37 -12.27
N ILE A 81 -30.44 33.12 -11.84
CA ILE A 81 -30.25 31.94 -12.71
C ILE A 81 -31.27 31.96 -13.83
N LYS A 82 -30.79 31.95 -15.08
CA LYS A 82 -31.60 31.80 -16.28
C LYS A 82 -31.73 30.34 -16.70
N GLU A 83 -30.66 29.58 -16.55
CA GLU A 83 -30.59 28.19 -16.99
C GLU A 83 -29.63 27.40 -16.14
N VAL A 84 -29.95 26.13 -15.83
CA VAL A 84 -29.10 25.12 -15.24
C VAL A 84 -28.94 24.00 -16.25
N GLY A 85 -27.73 23.79 -16.77
CA GLY A 85 -27.42 22.87 -17.87
C GLY A 85 -26.94 21.49 -17.43
N PHE A 86 -27.04 21.12 -16.13
CA PHE A 86 -26.61 19.84 -15.61
C PHE A 86 -27.53 19.34 -14.49
N GLN A 87 -27.50 18.04 -14.25
CA GLN A 87 -28.21 17.41 -13.14
C GLN A 87 -27.25 17.13 -11.96
N PRO A 88 -27.75 17.09 -10.72
CA PRO A 88 -26.97 16.69 -9.56
C PRO A 88 -26.37 15.29 -9.73
N GLY A 89 -25.06 15.14 -9.49
CA GLY A 89 -24.34 13.86 -9.62
C GLY A 89 -24.06 13.42 -11.06
N ALA A 90 -24.40 14.21 -12.08
CA ALA A 90 -24.15 13.87 -13.48
C ALA A 90 -22.68 14.07 -13.87
N GLN A 91 -22.25 13.36 -14.90
CA GLN A 91 -20.99 13.63 -15.58
C GLN A 91 -21.17 14.78 -16.57
N VAL A 92 -20.18 15.65 -16.63
CA VAL A 92 -20.15 16.81 -17.52
C VAL A 92 -18.82 16.85 -18.27
N SER A 93 -18.90 17.28 -19.54
CA SER A 93 -17.71 17.43 -20.38
C SER A 93 -17.10 18.82 -20.25
N LYS A 94 -15.81 18.95 -20.48
CA LYS A 94 -15.12 20.25 -20.54
C LYS A 94 -15.82 21.19 -21.51
N GLY A 95 -16.10 22.42 -21.04
CA GLY A 95 -16.80 23.45 -21.81
C GLY A 95 -18.33 23.31 -21.81
N GLN A 96 -18.92 22.28 -21.19
CA GLN A 96 -20.36 22.15 -21.04
C GLN A 96 -20.89 23.26 -20.15
N LEU A 97 -22.05 23.84 -20.55
CA LEU A 97 -22.76 24.84 -19.75
C LEU A 97 -23.25 24.22 -18.45
N LEU A 98 -22.87 24.82 -17.33
CA LEU A 98 -23.34 24.43 -16.00
C LEU A 98 -24.45 25.40 -15.52
N VAL A 99 -24.13 26.67 -15.44
CA VAL A 99 -25.09 27.69 -15.03
C VAL A 99 -24.93 28.91 -15.91
N ARG A 100 -26.05 29.43 -16.39
CA ARG A 100 -26.11 30.73 -17.03
C ARG A 100 -27.02 31.66 -16.24
N PHE A 101 -26.48 32.79 -15.86
CA PHE A 101 -27.26 33.86 -15.27
C PHE A 101 -28.01 34.67 -16.33
N ASP A 102 -28.97 35.49 -15.92
CA ASP A 102 -29.58 36.45 -16.81
C ASP A 102 -28.56 37.54 -17.18
N ILE A 103 -28.29 37.68 -18.47
CA ILE A 103 -27.33 38.57 -19.08
C ILE A 103 -27.96 39.52 -20.10
N ALA A 104 -29.30 39.66 -20.08
CA ALA A 104 -30.00 40.47 -21.08
C ALA A 104 -29.57 41.92 -21.02
N GLU A 105 -29.36 42.48 -19.83
CA GLU A 105 -28.89 43.84 -19.62
C GLU A 105 -27.45 44.03 -20.14
N GLU A 106 -26.56 43.11 -19.79
CA GLU A 106 -25.15 43.17 -20.22
C GLU A 106 -25.01 43.03 -21.75
N ILE A 107 -25.83 42.22 -22.38
CA ILE A 107 -25.88 42.12 -23.86
C ILE A 107 -26.32 43.45 -24.47
N ALA A 108 -27.39 44.09 -23.97
CA ALA A 108 -27.81 45.38 -24.47
C ALA A 108 -26.76 46.48 -24.29
N GLN A 109 -26.07 46.50 -23.14
CA GLN A 109 -24.99 47.44 -22.87
C GLN A 109 -23.79 47.18 -23.80
N ARG A 110 -23.46 45.91 -24.07
CA ARG A 110 -22.35 45.51 -24.97
C ARG A 110 -22.65 45.93 -26.40
N ASP A 111 -23.88 45.74 -26.87
CA ASP A 111 -24.30 46.09 -28.21
C ASP A 111 -24.28 47.63 -28.42
N ALA A 112 -24.70 48.44 -27.42
CA ALA A 112 -24.54 49.88 -27.43
C ALA A 112 -23.05 50.31 -27.47
N ALA A 113 -22.20 49.66 -26.65
CA ALA A 113 -20.74 49.92 -26.66
C ALA A 113 -20.11 49.57 -28.01
N MET A 114 -20.56 48.48 -28.63
CA MET A 114 -20.08 48.03 -29.94
C MET A 114 -20.44 48.98 -31.07
N ALA A 115 -21.65 49.57 -31.02
CA ALA A 115 -22.06 50.65 -31.97
C ALA A 115 -21.11 51.86 -31.83
N ASN A 116 -20.81 52.28 -30.59
CA ASN A 116 -19.87 53.37 -30.32
C ASN A 116 -18.44 53.05 -30.79
N ALA A 117 -17.95 51.85 -30.58
CA ALA A 117 -16.62 51.39 -31.07
C ALA A 117 -16.58 51.37 -32.59
N THR A 118 -17.69 51.02 -33.27
CA THR A 118 -17.79 51.05 -34.71
C THR A 118 -17.70 52.48 -35.27
N ILE A 119 -18.40 53.44 -34.66
CA ILE A 119 -18.31 54.87 -35.01
C ILE A 119 -16.87 55.37 -34.82
N ALA A 120 -16.25 55.09 -33.67
CA ALA A 120 -14.87 55.49 -33.37
C ALA A 120 -13.85 54.88 -34.36
N LYS A 121 -14.05 53.63 -34.77
CA LYS A 121 -13.27 52.97 -35.81
C LYS A 121 -13.34 53.67 -37.15
N LEU A 122 -14.56 54.01 -37.62
CA LEU A 122 -14.77 54.73 -38.87
C LEU A 122 -14.11 56.11 -38.84
N LEU A 123 -14.14 56.81 -37.68
CA LEU A 123 -13.47 58.10 -37.50
C LEU A 123 -11.96 57.96 -37.55
N LEU A 124 -11.41 56.91 -36.94
CA LEU A 124 -9.97 56.63 -36.99
C LEU A 124 -9.53 56.30 -38.41
N GLU A 125 -10.26 55.44 -39.13
CA GLU A 125 -9.96 55.13 -40.55
C GLU A 125 -9.99 56.36 -41.44
N ARG A 126 -11.00 57.21 -41.25
CA ARG A 126 -11.10 58.50 -41.97
C ARG A 126 -9.89 59.41 -41.69
N ASN A 127 -9.58 59.66 -40.38
CA ASN A 127 -8.45 60.48 -40.00
C ASN A 127 -7.09 59.90 -40.46
N THR A 128 -6.95 58.56 -40.43
CA THR A 128 -5.79 57.88 -40.96
C THR A 128 -5.56 58.16 -42.46
N THR A 129 -6.67 58.13 -43.26
CA THR A 129 -6.64 58.43 -44.70
C THR A 129 -6.33 59.90 -44.96
N LEU A 130 -6.95 60.82 -44.19
CA LEU A 130 -6.65 62.27 -44.29
C LEU A 130 -5.25 62.63 -43.86
N ALA A 131 -4.69 61.98 -42.86
CA ALA A 131 -3.31 62.18 -42.42
C ALA A 131 -2.31 61.71 -43.50
N LYS A 132 -2.54 60.59 -44.15
CA LYS A 132 -1.74 60.09 -45.28
C LYS A 132 -1.72 61.09 -46.43
N ASN A 133 -2.79 61.80 -46.64
CA ASN A 133 -2.95 62.83 -47.70
C ASN A 133 -2.49 64.23 -47.22
N GLY A 134 -1.93 64.39 -46.02
CA GLY A 134 -1.50 65.69 -45.49
C GLY A 134 -2.58 66.65 -45.11
N VAL A 135 -3.87 66.20 -44.97
CA VAL A 135 -5.07 67.05 -44.79
C VAL A 135 -5.48 67.18 -43.33
N THR A 136 -4.94 66.42 -42.39
CA THR A 136 -5.31 66.47 -40.95
C THR A 136 -4.05 66.58 -40.06
N SER A 137 -4.23 67.04 -38.83
CA SER A 137 -3.13 67.13 -37.83
C SER A 137 -2.86 65.75 -37.21
N THR A 138 -1.61 65.55 -36.78
CA THR A 138 -1.22 64.35 -35.96
C THR A 138 -2.05 64.24 -34.69
N GLU A 139 -2.37 65.38 -34.08
CA GLU A 139 -3.26 65.41 -32.87
C GLU A 139 -4.65 64.83 -33.14
N ALA A 140 -5.25 65.22 -34.32
CA ALA A 140 -6.59 64.71 -34.67
C ALA A 140 -6.56 63.18 -34.91
N LEU A 141 -5.48 62.68 -35.52
CA LEU A 141 -5.28 61.20 -35.67
C LEU A 141 -5.08 60.53 -34.31
N ASP A 142 -4.24 61.06 -33.45
CA ASP A 142 -3.99 60.48 -32.13
C ASP A 142 -5.22 60.51 -31.23
N ASN A 143 -6.04 61.58 -31.30
CA ASN A 143 -7.33 61.65 -30.61
C ASN A 143 -8.33 60.61 -31.13
N ALA A 144 -8.42 60.41 -32.44
CA ALA A 144 -9.31 59.38 -33.03
C ALA A 144 -8.84 57.96 -32.63
N LYS A 145 -7.55 57.72 -32.58
CA LYS A 145 -6.94 56.46 -32.10
C LYS A 145 -7.25 56.19 -30.63
N ALA A 146 -7.08 57.23 -29.77
CA ALA A 146 -7.41 57.15 -28.35
C ALA A 146 -8.89 56.83 -28.11
N GLN A 147 -9.80 57.49 -28.86
CA GLN A 147 -11.25 57.24 -28.79
C GLN A 147 -11.61 55.81 -29.19
N PHE A 148 -11.02 55.29 -30.28
CA PHE A 148 -11.25 53.91 -30.71
C PHE A 148 -10.74 52.91 -29.65
N ASN A 149 -9.57 53.12 -29.13
CA ASN A 149 -9.01 52.25 -28.08
C ASN A 149 -9.88 52.26 -26.82
N ALA A 150 -10.36 53.41 -26.37
CA ALA A 150 -11.29 53.51 -25.23
C ALA A 150 -12.63 52.79 -25.47
N ALA A 151 -13.21 53.00 -26.65
CA ALA A 151 -14.49 52.32 -27.02
C ALA A 151 -14.29 50.79 -27.11
N SER A 152 -13.23 50.32 -27.74
CA SER A 152 -12.87 48.89 -27.81
C SER A 152 -12.65 48.28 -26.43
N ALA A 153 -11.94 48.97 -25.52
CA ALA A 153 -11.75 48.52 -24.15
C ALA A 153 -13.10 48.39 -23.39
N ARG A 154 -14.06 49.26 -23.66
CA ARG A 154 -15.39 49.18 -23.05
C ARG A 154 -16.15 47.93 -23.51
N VAL A 155 -16.09 47.57 -24.79
CA VAL A 155 -16.67 46.33 -25.31
C VAL A 155 -16.04 45.12 -24.63
N ALA A 156 -14.69 45.07 -24.59
CA ALA A 156 -13.96 43.95 -23.97
C ALA A 156 -14.33 43.79 -22.48
N ALA A 157 -14.51 44.87 -21.74
CA ALA A 157 -14.94 44.83 -20.33
C ALA A 157 -16.35 44.21 -20.17
N LEU A 158 -17.29 44.53 -21.07
CA LEU A 158 -18.63 43.96 -21.03
C LEU A 158 -18.62 42.48 -21.45
N ASP A 159 -17.84 42.10 -22.46
CA ASP A 159 -17.66 40.72 -22.86
C ASP A 159 -17.07 39.87 -21.70
N ALA A 160 -16.11 40.40 -20.95
CA ALA A 160 -15.58 39.74 -19.77
C ALA A 160 -16.66 39.59 -18.66
N THR A 161 -17.53 40.56 -18.47
CA THR A 161 -18.65 40.49 -17.53
C THR A 161 -19.66 39.40 -17.93
N ILE A 162 -20.02 39.33 -19.23
CA ILE A 162 -20.88 38.30 -19.80
C ILE A 162 -20.26 36.90 -19.62
N ALA A 163 -18.96 36.77 -19.91
CA ALA A 163 -18.23 35.50 -19.72
C ALA A 163 -18.27 35.02 -18.26
N LYS A 164 -18.09 35.92 -17.27
CA LYS A 164 -18.18 35.61 -15.84
C LYS A 164 -19.58 35.18 -15.39
N LYS A 165 -20.63 35.59 -16.08
CA LYS A 165 -22.00 35.18 -15.82
C LYS A 165 -22.41 33.90 -16.53
N THR A 166 -21.51 33.26 -17.27
CA THR A 166 -21.74 31.96 -17.94
C THR A 166 -20.70 30.96 -17.43
N LEU A 167 -21.12 30.07 -16.55
CA LEU A 167 -20.22 29.09 -15.92
C LEU A 167 -20.19 27.81 -16.75
N LEU A 168 -19.02 27.47 -17.19
CA LEU A 168 -18.74 26.26 -17.96
C LEU A 168 -17.88 25.29 -17.13
N ALA A 169 -17.94 24.01 -17.44
CA ALA A 169 -17.07 23.00 -16.83
C ALA A 169 -15.61 23.19 -17.30
N PRO A 170 -14.64 23.37 -16.39
CA PRO A 170 -13.22 23.59 -16.76
C PRO A 170 -12.51 22.32 -17.26
N PHE A 171 -13.01 21.16 -16.90
CA PHE A 171 -12.51 19.82 -17.29
C PHE A 171 -13.66 18.81 -17.25
N ASP A 172 -13.44 17.62 -17.77
CA ASP A 172 -14.39 16.51 -17.67
C ASP A 172 -14.52 16.08 -16.23
N ALA A 173 -15.74 16.14 -15.67
CA ALA A 173 -15.96 15.99 -14.25
C ALA A 173 -17.28 15.28 -13.91
N SER A 174 -17.32 14.70 -12.72
CA SER A 174 -18.57 14.37 -12.03
C SER A 174 -18.96 15.54 -11.13
N THR A 175 -20.23 15.91 -11.16
CA THR A 175 -20.78 17.02 -10.36
C THR A 175 -21.24 16.55 -8.99
N GLY A 176 -21.10 17.40 -8.00
CA GLY A 176 -21.71 17.19 -6.68
C GLY A 176 -23.22 17.42 -6.71
N LEU A 177 -23.86 17.21 -5.56
CA LEU A 177 -25.28 17.52 -5.37
C LEU A 177 -25.48 19.03 -5.31
N HIS A 178 -26.59 19.51 -5.85
CA HIS A 178 -27.01 20.89 -5.79
C HIS A 178 -28.55 21.02 -5.80
N GLU A 179 -29.06 22.15 -5.32
CA GLU A 179 -30.49 22.47 -5.31
C GLU A 179 -30.79 23.74 -6.12
N LEU A 180 -30.02 24.00 -7.17
CA LEU A 180 -30.17 25.18 -8.01
C LEU A 180 -31.48 25.13 -8.80
N LYS A 181 -32.18 26.28 -8.84
CA LYS A 181 -33.45 26.41 -9.59
C LYS A 181 -33.39 27.62 -10.51
N GLN A 182 -33.98 27.47 -11.69
CA GLN A 182 -34.19 28.58 -12.59
C GLN A 182 -35.00 29.70 -11.88
N GLY A 183 -34.61 30.95 -12.07
CA GLY A 183 -35.20 32.09 -11.40
C GLY A 183 -34.64 32.41 -10.01
N GLN A 184 -33.85 31.55 -9.44
CA GLN A 184 -33.15 31.76 -8.14
C GLN A 184 -32.11 32.87 -8.27
N TYR A 185 -32.05 33.77 -7.28
CA TYR A 185 -30.97 34.76 -7.18
C TYR A 185 -29.83 34.23 -6.34
N LEU A 186 -28.59 34.35 -6.83
CA LEU A 186 -27.37 33.98 -6.13
C LEU A 186 -26.49 35.22 -5.90
N PRO A 187 -26.02 35.45 -4.68
CA PRO A 187 -24.99 36.44 -4.39
C PRO A 187 -23.65 36.02 -4.98
N ALA A 188 -22.73 36.96 -5.16
CA ALA A 188 -21.34 36.65 -5.58
C ALA A 188 -20.61 35.74 -4.55
N GLY A 189 -19.77 34.85 -5.03
CA GLY A 189 -19.00 33.93 -4.20
C GLY A 189 -19.77 32.70 -3.69
N ASN A 190 -21.01 32.51 -4.11
CA ASN A 190 -21.78 31.33 -3.71
C ASN A 190 -21.26 30.06 -4.40
N VAL A 191 -21.01 29.00 -3.63
CA VAL A 191 -20.60 27.68 -4.17
C VAL A 191 -21.81 27.05 -4.86
N ILE A 192 -21.65 26.74 -6.13
CA ILE A 192 -22.67 26.15 -7.00
C ILE A 192 -22.67 24.63 -6.90
N THR A 193 -21.48 24.04 -7.09
CA THR A 193 -21.27 22.60 -6.95
C THR A 193 -19.77 22.32 -6.83
N ARG A 194 -19.43 21.12 -6.34
CA ARG A 194 -18.07 20.58 -6.44
C ARG A 194 -17.94 19.77 -7.73
N LEU A 195 -16.90 20.02 -8.49
CA LEU A 195 -16.52 19.24 -9.66
C LEU A 195 -15.33 18.35 -9.29
N ILE A 196 -15.45 17.06 -9.58
CA ILE A 196 -14.39 16.07 -9.39
C ILE A 196 -14.05 15.49 -10.75
N GLY A 197 -12.81 15.65 -11.20
CA GLY A 197 -12.33 15.16 -12.49
C GLY A 197 -12.48 13.66 -12.63
N ILE A 198 -12.81 13.21 -13.85
CA ILE A 198 -12.91 11.81 -14.24
C ILE A 198 -11.50 11.38 -14.70
N ASP A 199 -10.60 11.26 -13.74
CA ASP A 199 -9.22 10.84 -13.96
C ASP A 199 -9.10 9.32 -13.80
N ILE A 200 -8.18 8.69 -14.55
CA ILE A 200 -7.84 7.25 -14.40
C ILE A 200 -7.04 7.02 -13.12
N LYS A 201 -6.45 8.08 -12.58
CA LYS A 201 -5.57 8.03 -11.42
C LYS A 201 -6.03 8.99 -10.33
N ILE A 202 -5.85 8.56 -9.10
CA ILE A 202 -6.12 9.32 -7.89
C ILE A 202 -4.85 9.52 -7.08
N TRP A 203 -4.87 10.46 -6.18
CA TRP A 203 -3.81 10.66 -5.20
C TRP A 203 -4.21 10.08 -3.86
N VAL A 204 -3.22 9.58 -3.14
CA VAL A 204 -3.34 9.14 -1.76
C VAL A 204 -2.31 9.92 -0.95
N ASP A 205 -2.80 10.84 -0.12
CA ASP A 205 -1.98 11.63 0.78
C ASP A 205 -1.90 10.92 2.13
N PHE A 206 -0.70 10.65 2.62
CA PHE A 206 -0.47 10.00 3.90
C PHE A 206 0.74 10.61 4.62
N SER A 207 0.84 10.35 5.91
CA SER A 207 1.92 10.89 6.74
C SER A 207 2.65 9.79 7.48
N LEU A 208 3.97 9.91 7.56
CA LEU A 208 4.83 9.01 8.32
C LEU A 208 5.60 9.80 9.38
N PRO A 209 5.83 9.20 10.57
CA PRO A 209 6.72 9.78 11.58
C PRO A 209 8.10 10.05 11.01
N GLN A 210 8.71 11.17 11.39
CA GLN A 210 10.04 11.56 10.90
C GLN A 210 11.10 10.46 11.00
N GLN A 211 11.06 9.66 12.06
CA GLN A 211 12.00 8.54 12.27
C GLN A 211 11.83 7.40 11.25
N GLN A 212 10.66 7.30 10.62
CA GLN A 212 10.30 6.28 9.62
C GLN A 212 10.21 6.86 8.20
N ALA A 213 10.47 8.15 8.04
CA ALA A 213 10.34 8.91 6.80
C ALA A 213 11.53 8.70 5.84
N SER A 214 11.96 7.45 5.64
CA SER A 214 13.03 7.07 4.70
C SER A 214 12.52 6.67 3.31
N LEU A 215 11.23 6.89 3.05
CA LEU A 215 10.60 6.51 1.78
C LEU A 215 11.04 7.46 0.67
N ALA A 216 11.53 6.90 -0.43
CA ALA A 216 11.93 7.68 -1.61
C ALA A 216 10.76 7.83 -2.59
N VAL A 217 10.79 8.89 -3.39
CA VAL A 217 9.91 9.02 -4.56
C VAL A 217 10.22 7.88 -5.54
N GLY A 218 9.16 7.27 -6.09
CA GLY A 218 9.24 6.09 -6.94
C GLY A 218 9.02 4.76 -6.21
N ASN A 219 9.02 4.74 -4.88
CA ASN A 219 8.74 3.51 -4.13
C ASN A 219 7.27 3.12 -4.28
N SER A 220 7.06 1.81 -4.51
CA SER A 220 5.73 1.22 -4.53
C SER A 220 5.23 0.94 -3.12
N MET A 221 3.92 1.06 -2.93
CA MET A 221 3.23 0.75 -1.67
C MET A 221 1.90 0.05 -1.97
N SER A 222 1.34 -0.63 -0.97
CA SER A 222 0.08 -1.35 -1.11
C SER A 222 -1.06 -0.60 -0.42
N LEU A 223 -2.21 -0.58 -1.07
CA LEU A 223 -3.46 -0.11 -0.49
C LEU A 223 -4.23 -1.33 0.07
N MET A 224 -4.45 -1.36 1.38
CA MET A 224 -5.16 -2.46 2.04
C MET A 224 -6.63 -2.49 1.59
N GLY A 225 -7.08 -3.67 1.16
CA GLY A 225 -8.41 -3.85 0.57
C GLY A 225 -8.48 -3.57 -0.93
N TYR A 226 -7.40 -3.06 -1.55
CA TYR A 226 -7.35 -2.72 -2.98
C TYR A 226 -6.08 -3.28 -3.64
N PRO A 227 -5.91 -4.60 -3.71
CA PRO A 227 -4.66 -5.21 -4.18
C PRO A 227 -4.34 -4.91 -5.65
N LYS A 228 -5.37 -4.61 -6.46
CA LYS A 228 -5.20 -4.23 -7.88
C LYS A 228 -4.84 -2.75 -8.09
N SER A 229 -5.02 -1.90 -7.08
CA SER A 229 -4.71 -0.47 -7.13
C SER A 229 -3.31 -0.23 -6.59
N GLY A 230 -2.28 -0.63 -7.35
CA GLY A 230 -0.90 -0.35 -7.00
C GLY A 230 -0.69 1.16 -6.83
N ALA A 231 -0.02 1.57 -5.77
CA ALA A 231 0.28 2.97 -5.50
C ALA A 231 1.79 3.21 -5.56
N VAL A 232 2.19 4.32 -6.15
CA VAL A 232 3.59 4.75 -6.26
C VAL A 232 3.75 6.14 -5.66
N VAL A 233 4.73 6.32 -4.80
CA VAL A 233 5.04 7.61 -4.19
C VAL A 233 5.54 8.56 -5.26
N ILE A 234 4.85 9.68 -5.46
CA ILE A 234 5.18 10.70 -6.47
C ILE A 234 5.79 11.96 -5.86
N ALA A 235 5.51 12.23 -4.59
CA ALA A 235 6.02 13.40 -3.91
C ALA A 235 6.20 13.15 -2.40
N ARG A 236 7.12 13.89 -1.82
CA ARG A 236 7.36 13.99 -0.38
C ARG A 236 7.48 15.44 -0.01
N ASP A 237 6.87 15.84 1.09
CA ASP A 237 7.04 17.19 1.61
C ASP A 237 8.50 17.44 2.06
N SER A 238 8.99 18.63 1.81
CA SER A 238 10.37 19.03 2.17
C SER A 238 10.49 19.46 3.63
N TRP A 239 9.40 19.53 4.36
CA TRP A 239 9.35 19.96 5.75
C TRP A 239 8.61 18.95 6.63
N VAL A 240 8.89 19.02 7.93
CA VAL A 240 8.24 18.19 8.94
C VAL A 240 7.20 19.03 9.65
N ASP A 241 5.99 18.55 9.74
CA ASP A 241 4.94 19.20 10.50
C ASP A 241 5.35 19.30 11.97
N SER A 242 5.38 20.51 12.52
CA SER A 242 5.90 20.77 13.86
C SER A 242 5.03 20.22 14.98
N GLN A 243 3.72 20.03 14.75
CA GLN A 243 2.78 19.54 15.75
C GLN A 243 2.75 18.00 15.78
N SER A 244 2.62 17.38 14.62
CA SER A 244 2.53 15.92 14.50
C SER A 244 3.88 15.22 14.41
N ARG A 245 4.96 15.94 14.10
CA ARG A 245 6.31 15.39 13.81
C ARG A 245 6.32 14.42 12.65
N ASN A 246 5.36 14.57 11.73
CA ASN A 246 5.21 13.73 10.55
C ASN A 246 5.71 14.43 9.28
N VAL A 247 6.13 13.62 8.33
CA VAL A 247 6.41 14.04 6.94
C VAL A 247 5.23 13.55 6.09
N ARG A 248 4.67 14.46 5.28
CA ARG A 248 3.59 14.13 4.35
C ARG A 248 4.15 13.58 3.05
N TYR A 249 3.48 12.58 2.54
CA TYR A 249 3.76 11.95 1.25
C TYR A 249 2.50 11.95 0.40
N ARG A 250 2.70 11.96 -0.91
CA ARG A 250 1.67 11.75 -1.90
C ARG A 250 2.03 10.57 -2.78
N ALA A 251 1.12 9.63 -2.90
CA ALA A 251 1.23 8.55 -3.86
C ALA A 251 0.16 8.69 -4.95
N GLU A 252 0.45 8.19 -6.14
CA GLU A 252 -0.48 8.05 -7.24
C GLU A 252 -0.92 6.59 -7.34
N ALA A 253 -2.24 6.36 -7.39
CA ALA A 253 -2.84 5.03 -7.51
C ALA A 253 -3.86 5.00 -8.65
N ASN A 254 -4.15 3.81 -9.16
CA ASN A 254 -5.22 3.65 -10.14
C ASN A 254 -6.58 3.77 -9.45
N VAL A 255 -7.53 4.39 -10.14
CA VAL A 255 -8.91 4.52 -9.67
C VAL A 255 -9.56 3.14 -9.55
N SER A 256 -10.33 2.95 -8.50
CA SER A 256 -11.24 1.82 -8.29
C SER A 256 -12.59 2.38 -7.87
N ASP A 257 -13.68 1.74 -8.28
CA ASP A 257 -15.05 2.20 -8.02
C ASP A 257 -15.38 2.45 -6.54
N SER A 258 -14.63 1.84 -5.64
CA SER A 258 -14.78 1.98 -4.19
C SER A 258 -13.81 2.96 -3.54
N LEU A 259 -12.86 3.55 -4.29
CA LEU A 259 -11.92 4.57 -3.81
C LEU A 259 -12.43 5.97 -4.17
N LEU A 260 -13.37 6.46 -3.40
CA LEU A 260 -13.93 7.81 -3.62
C LEU A 260 -13.01 8.88 -3.01
N PRO A 261 -12.79 10.01 -3.70
CA PRO A 261 -12.11 11.17 -3.13
C PRO A 261 -12.75 11.63 -1.83
N GLY A 262 -11.93 11.90 -0.81
CA GLY A 262 -12.35 12.21 0.56
C GLY A 262 -12.48 10.99 1.46
N SER A 263 -12.34 9.76 0.94
CA SER A 263 -12.31 8.55 1.76
C SER A 263 -10.92 8.30 2.35
N PHE A 264 -10.88 7.49 3.43
CA PHE A 264 -9.63 7.04 4.04
C PHE A 264 -9.31 5.62 3.63
N VAL A 265 -8.02 5.35 3.41
CA VAL A 265 -7.50 4.03 3.08
C VAL A 265 -6.29 3.71 3.94
N ARG A 266 -6.15 2.48 4.38
CA ARG A 266 -4.91 2.02 5.03
C ARG A 266 -3.87 1.71 3.98
N VAL A 267 -2.69 2.28 4.16
CA VAL A 267 -1.54 2.09 3.27
C VAL A 267 -0.46 1.29 3.99
N SER A 268 0.05 0.27 3.34
CA SER A 268 1.21 -0.50 3.80
C SER A 268 2.45 0.01 3.07
N VAL A 269 3.31 0.66 3.81
CA VAL A 269 4.48 1.39 3.30
C VAL A 269 5.74 0.60 3.63
N PRO A 270 6.52 0.15 2.64
CA PRO A 270 7.81 -0.49 2.89
C PRO A 270 8.83 0.57 3.33
N ILE A 271 9.48 0.33 4.47
CA ILE A 271 10.50 1.22 5.03
C ILE A 271 11.82 0.49 5.26
N GLY A 272 12.91 1.25 5.25
CA GLY A 272 14.24 0.71 5.49
C GLY A 272 14.80 -0.10 4.31
N LYS A 273 15.86 -0.85 4.58
CA LYS A 273 16.55 -1.66 3.57
C LYS A 273 15.90 -3.04 3.46
N ILE A 274 15.94 -3.62 2.27
CA ILE A 274 15.59 -5.02 2.06
C ILE A 274 16.64 -5.87 2.75
N SER A 275 16.20 -6.76 3.64
CA SER A 275 17.02 -7.73 4.35
C SER A 275 16.73 -9.13 3.82
N ARG A 276 17.75 -9.95 3.68
CA ARG A 276 17.59 -11.37 3.35
C ARG A 276 17.43 -12.12 4.66
N LEU A 277 16.24 -12.60 4.94
CA LEU A 277 15.89 -13.33 6.17
C LEU A 277 15.45 -14.75 5.81
N ILE A 278 15.47 -15.61 6.82
CA ILE A 278 14.99 -16.98 6.69
C ILE A 278 13.53 -17.02 7.12
N GLN A 279 12.72 -17.72 6.37
CA GLN A 279 11.30 -17.92 6.65
C GLN A 279 11.03 -19.40 6.86
N VAL A 280 10.28 -19.71 7.92
CA VAL A 280 9.78 -21.04 8.25
C VAL A 280 8.30 -20.99 8.58
N PRO A 281 7.54 -22.10 8.47
CA PRO A 281 6.15 -22.15 8.96
C PRO A 281 6.09 -21.87 10.46
N ALA A 282 5.03 -21.21 10.93
CA ALA A 282 4.83 -20.95 12.35
C ALA A 282 4.75 -22.25 13.19
N SER A 283 4.25 -23.35 12.58
CA SER A 283 4.21 -24.68 13.20
C SER A 283 5.59 -25.27 13.53
N ALA A 284 6.67 -24.76 12.90
CA ALA A 284 8.03 -25.17 13.21
C ALA A 284 8.58 -24.50 14.48
N ILE A 285 7.98 -23.40 14.93
CA ILE A 285 8.44 -22.65 16.10
C ILE A 285 7.86 -23.26 17.37
N ARG A 286 8.74 -23.50 18.35
CA ARG A 286 8.39 -23.93 19.70
C ARG A 286 8.79 -22.88 20.69
N TYR A 287 7.95 -22.67 21.69
CA TYR A 287 8.23 -21.74 22.78
C TYR A 287 8.40 -22.52 24.08
N ASP A 288 9.41 -22.18 24.84
CA ASP A 288 9.64 -22.68 26.18
C ASP A 288 10.12 -21.56 27.12
N ALA A 289 10.50 -21.94 28.34
CA ALA A 289 10.97 -20.99 29.35
C ALA A 289 12.25 -20.23 28.96
N MET A 290 13.02 -20.74 27.98
CA MET A 290 14.27 -20.14 27.51
C MET A 290 14.08 -19.31 26.22
N GLY A 291 12.88 -19.32 25.63
CA GLY A 291 12.56 -18.57 24.42
C GLY A 291 12.07 -19.42 23.27
N ALA A 292 12.23 -18.89 22.04
CA ALA A 292 11.83 -19.58 20.82
C ALA A 292 12.93 -20.54 20.34
N ASN A 293 12.52 -21.72 19.89
CA ASN A 293 13.40 -22.73 19.35
C ASN A 293 12.76 -23.50 18.20
N VAL A 294 13.57 -24.18 17.42
CA VAL A 294 13.20 -25.08 16.34
C VAL A 294 13.91 -26.41 16.50
N TYR A 295 13.35 -27.47 15.94
CA TYR A 295 14.05 -28.74 15.78
C TYR A 295 14.60 -28.83 14.37
N VAL A 296 15.94 -28.81 14.27
CA VAL A 296 16.67 -29.04 13.01
C VAL A 296 16.84 -30.53 12.83
N LEU A 297 16.50 -31.04 11.65
CA LEU A 297 16.65 -32.44 11.30
C LEU A 297 18.03 -32.64 10.66
N ASN A 298 18.90 -33.37 11.34
CA ASN A 298 20.21 -33.66 10.83
C ASN A 298 20.19 -35.03 10.15
N PRO A 299 20.70 -35.13 8.90
CA PRO A 299 20.80 -36.43 8.23
C PRO A 299 21.67 -37.39 9.06
N SER A 300 21.26 -38.66 9.11
CA SER A 300 22.06 -39.70 9.72
C SER A 300 23.32 -39.97 8.88
N GLU A 301 24.40 -40.38 9.50
CA GLU A 301 25.62 -40.76 8.81
C GLU A 301 25.47 -42.04 7.96
N GLU A 302 24.36 -42.76 8.08
CA GLU A 302 24.11 -44.07 7.48
C GLU A 302 23.49 -44.06 6.04
N GLY A 303 23.26 -42.90 5.46
CA GLY A 303 22.75 -42.80 4.07
C GLY A 303 21.51 -41.93 3.91
N ALA A 304 21.12 -41.66 2.66
CA ALA A 304 20.05 -40.69 2.33
C ALA A 304 18.62 -41.12 2.78
N ASP A 305 18.39 -42.41 3.01
CA ASP A 305 17.13 -42.98 3.48
C ASP A 305 17.12 -43.32 4.97
N ALA A 306 18.21 -43.03 5.70
CA ALA A 306 18.30 -43.31 7.12
C ALA A 306 17.47 -42.24 7.92
N PRO A 307 16.87 -42.65 9.05
CA PRO A 307 16.06 -41.73 9.85
C PRO A 307 16.95 -40.61 10.41
N GLU A 308 16.42 -39.37 10.33
CA GLU A 308 17.09 -38.17 10.77
C GLU A 308 16.99 -38.03 12.29
N ARG A 309 17.93 -37.30 12.90
CA ARG A 309 17.87 -36.96 14.31
C ARG A 309 17.48 -35.49 14.52
N ALA A 310 16.55 -35.26 15.42
CA ALA A 310 16.09 -33.93 15.79
C ALA A 310 17.09 -33.29 16.76
N SER A 311 17.63 -32.14 16.42
CA SER A 311 18.41 -31.30 17.34
C SER A 311 17.69 -29.99 17.60
N ARG A 312 17.54 -29.65 18.87
CA ARG A 312 16.90 -28.40 19.28
C ARG A 312 17.89 -27.25 19.12
N ARG A 313 17.40 -26.16 18.51
CA ARG A 313 18.19 -24.95 18.31
C ARG A 313 17.39 -23.71 18.67
N ALA A 314 17.97 -22.86 19.51
CA ALA A 314 17.40 -21.55 19.82
C ALA A 314 17.42 -20.64 18.59
N VAL A 315 16.36 -19.89 18.38
CA VAL A 315 16.22 -18.96 17.27
C VAL A 315 15.70 -17.62 17.75
N GLU A 316 16.14 -16.57 17.09
CA GLU A 316 15.61 -15.23 17.28
C GLU A 316 14.58 -14.95 16.20
N LEU A 317 13.36 -14.58 16.62
CA LEU A 317 12.24 -14.39 15.72
C LEU A 317 12.11 -12.93 15.32
N GLY A 318 11.69 -12.73 14.08
CA GLY A 318 11.25 -11.45 13.54
C GLY A 318 9.72 -11.34 13.52
N SER A 319 9.19 -10.66 12.50
CA SER A 319 7.74 -10.55 12.30
C SER A 319 7.14 -11.85 11.80
N GLU A 320 5.93 -12.11 12.28
CA GLU A 320 5.07 -13.20 11.82
C GLU A 320 4.04 -12.67 10.82
N ASN A 321 3.80 -13.41 9.76
CA ASN A 321 2.78 -13.10 8.76
C ASN A 321 2.21 -14.40 8.17
N ASP A 322 0.87 -14.51 8.17
CA ASP A 322 0.11 -15.57 7.51
C ASP A 322 0.67 -17.00 7.70
N GLN A 323 0.80 -17.45 8.93
CA GLN A 323 1.33 -18.79 9.28
C GLN A 323 2.83 -18.98 9.00
N LYS A 324 3.56 -17.95 8.66
CA LYS A 324 5.01 -17.99 8.45
C LYS A 324 5.70 -17.01 9.38
N VAL A 325 6.86 -17.43 9.90
CA VAL A 325 7.66 -16.64 10.83
C VAL A 325 9.02 -16.37 10.21
N LEU A 326 9.48 -15.14 10.35
CA LEU A 326 10.83 -14.76 9.97
C LEU A 326 11.79 -15.09 11.10
N VAL A 327 12.92 -15.68 10.76
CA VAL A 327 14.00 -15.98 11.68
C VAL A 327 15.15 -15.03 11.42
N LEU A 328 15.52 -14.25 12.44
CA LEU A 328 16.60 -13.26 12.38
C LEU A 328 17.96 -13.91 12.56
N SER A 329 18.05 -14.91 13.47
CA SER A 329 19.29 -15.66 13.74
C SER A 329 18.97 -17.07 14.23
N GLY A 330 19.95 -17.98 14.11
CA GLY A 330 19.86 -19.35 14.60
C GLY A 330 19.62 -20.42 13.53
N LEU A 331 19.21 -20.05 12.30
CA LEU A 331 19.03 -20.98 11.17
C LEU A 331 19.90 -20.58 9.98
N LYS A 332 20.18 -21.57 9.13
CA LYS A 332 20.82 -21.38 7.82
C LYS A 332 19.82 -21.69 6.70
N VAL A 333 20.06 -21.09 5.54
CA VAL A 333 19.26 -21.35 4.34
C VAL A 333 19.41 -22.80 3.92
N GLY A 334 18.29 -23.46 3.63
CA GLY A 334 18.25 -24.86 3.20
C GLY A 334 18.24 -25.87 4.36
N GLU A 335 18.36 -25.45 5.61
CA GLU A 335 18.22 -26.37 6.74
C GLU A 335 16.80 -26.95 6.80
N ARG A 336 16.76 -28.23 7.16
CA ARG A 336 15.53 -29.01 7.31
C ARG A 336 15.02 -28.84 8.73
N VAL A 337 13.79 -28.40 8.90
CA VAL A 337 13.19 -28.17 10.22
C VAL A 337 11.87 -28.93 10.35
N ALA A 338 11.59 -29.45 11.55
CA ALA A 338 10.33 -30.08 11.84
C ALA A 338 9.22 -29.01 11.97
N ALA A 339 8.17 -29.14 11.19
CA ALA A 339 6.99 -28.27 11.22
C ALA A 339 5.86 -28.91 12.06
N ASN A 340 4.79 -29.38 11.43
CA ASN A 340 3.69 -30.03 12.14
C ASN A 340 4.17 -31.31 12.81
N GLY A 341 3.80 -31.50 14.06
CA GLY A 341 4.28 -32.62 14.89
C GLY A 341 5.54 -32.32 15.69
N SER A 342 6.18 -31.15 15.51
CA SER A 342 7.39 -30.73 16.25
C SER A 342 7.21 -30.78 17.77
N PHE A 343 6.00 -30.69 18.29
CA PHE A 343 5.69 -30.78 19.73
C PHE A 343 5.95 -32.15 20.35
N LYS A 344 6.06 -33.22 19.55
CA LYS A 344 6.39 -34.58 20.01
C LYS A 344 7.89 -34.79 20.18
N LEU A 345 8.71 -33.91 19.55
CA LEU A 345 10.14 -34.11 19.51
C LEU A 345 10.82 -33.75 20.83
N ARG A 346 11.88 -34.52 21.07
CA ARG A 346 12.88 -34.29 22.15
C ARG A 346 14.27 -34.24 21.53
N GLU A 347 15.22 -33.77 22.30
CA GLU A 347 16.61 -33.74 21.87
C GLU A 347 17.09 -35.15 21.44
N ASN A 348 17.70 -35.21 20.26
CA ASN A 348 18.33 -36.40 19.69
C ASN A 348 17.40 -37.60 19.35
N ILE A 349 16.07 -37.40 19.31
CA ILE A 349 15.11 -38.43 18.90
C ILE A 349 15.22 -38.72 17.41
N LEU A 350 14.97 -39.97 17.00
CA LEU A 350 14.86 -40.36 15.61
C LEU A 350 13.54 -39.83 15.02
N VAL A 351 13.65 -39.32 13.81
CA VAL A 351 12.52 -38.67 13.11
C VAL A 351 12.34 -39.30 11.74
N ASN A 352 11.09 -39.63 11.42
CA ASN A 352 10.66 -39.90 10.07
C ASN A 352 10.05 -38.62 9.50
N ALA A 353 10.82 -37.93 8.64
CA ALA A 353 10.43 -36.68 8.02
C ALA A 353 9.53 -36.93 6.80
N VAL A 354 8.27 -36.52 6.88
CA VAL A 354 7.32 -36.58 5.76
C VAL A 354 7.34 -35.25 5.03
N VAL A 355 7.76 -35.28 3.77
CA VAL A 355 7.69 -34.10 2.89
C VAL A 355 6.25 -33.96 2.39
N ILE A 356 5.53 -32.99 2.88
CA ILE A 356 4.26 -32.57 2.27
C ILE A 356 4.58 -31.43 1.29
N ASP A 357 5.22 -31.78 0.19
CA ASP A 357 5.31 -30.91 -0.96
C ASP A 357 4.00 -31.08 -1.75
N SER A 358 3.25 -30.01 -1.95
CA SER A 358 2.30 -29.95 -3.07
C SER A 358 0.83 -29.59 -2.84
N VAL A 359 0.31 -29.41 -1.67
CA VAL A 359 -1.11 -29.01 -1.60
C VAL A 359 -1.32 -27.50 -1.82
N LEU A 360 -0.29 -26.68 -1.63
CA LEU A 360 -0.41 -25.21 -1.80
C LEU A 360 -0.08 -24.71 -3.22
N GLU A 361 0.68 -25.45 -4.02
CA GLU A 361 0.90 -25.09 -5.43
C GLU A 361 -0.20 -25.59 -6.37
N ALA A 362 -0.85 -26.70 -6.05
CA ALA A 362 -1.95 -27.23 -6.86
C ALA A 362 -3.26 -26.43 -6.72
N THR A 363 -3.49 -25.74 -5.59
CA THR A 363 -4.66 -24.86 -5.41
C THR A 363 -4.47 -23.49 -6.03
N ALA A 364 -3.24 -23.01 -6.18
CA ALA A 364 -2.97 -21.74 -6.87
C ALA A 364 -3.10 -21.86 -8.40
N SER A 365 -2.84 -23.03 -8.97
CA SER A 365 -2.98 -23.32 -10.41
C SER A 365 -4.42 -23.62 -10.88
N LEU A 366 -5.37 -23.77 -9.97
CA LEU A 366 -6.79 -23.99 -10.28
C LEU A 366 -7.66 -22.73 -10.11
N MET A 367 -7.04 -21.59 -9.75
CA MET A 367 -7.70 -20.28 -9.58
C MET A 367 -7.18 -19.20 -10.56
N GLU A 368 -6.40 -19.57 -11.59
CA GLU A 368 -6.10 -18.69 -12.74
C GLU A 368 -7.11 -18.85 -13.87
#